data_8925a300c01506c50f7f8d62ad97a919
#
_entry.id   8925a300c01506c50f7f8d62ad97a919
#
_cell.length_a   1.000
_cell.length_b   1.000
_cell.length_c   1.000
_cell.angle_alpha   90.00
_cell.angle_beta   90.00
_cell.angle_gamma   90.00
#
_symmetry.space_group_name_H-M   'P 1'
#
loop_
_entity.id
_entity.type
_entity.pdbx_description
1 polymer ?
#
loop_
_entity_poly.entity_id
_entity_poly.type
_entity_poly.pdbx_seq_one_letter_code
_entity_poly.pdbx_strand_id
1 'polypeptide(L)'
;SGFDIKKYPLQAKQTFGYVASEPTCYEEMTGYDYLEFIASIYGLGEEEFNHNYKYLCTRLQFNLEELSNPISDYSHGMKQKLCLVASLLHSPKIWILDEPTVGLDIMAVEELKKMMREYANHGNTVFVTSHNIELVSKICDRVAIINNGKVVELFDLNKNPNKRLQLAKIFIETYGGRE
;
A
#
# COMPACT_ATOMS: atom_id res chain seq x y z
N SER A 1 -1.89 -12.12 -12.28
CA SER A 1 -0.58 -12.39 -12.91
C SER A 1 -0.44 -13.82 -13.45
N GLY A 2 -1.39 -14.73 -13.17
CA GLY A 2 -1.41 -16.09 -13.73
C GLY A 2 -0.46 -17.10 -13.07
N PHE A 3 0.28 -16.72 -12.05
CA PHE A 3 1.15 -17.64 -11.31
C PHE A 3 0.42 -18.25 -10.12
N ASP A 4 0.41 -19.57 -10.03
CA ASP A 4 -0.05 -20.29 -8.85
C ASP A 4 0.97 -20.09 -7.71
N ILE A 5 0.51 -19.51 -6.60
CA ILE A 5 1.38 -19.13 -5.47
C ILE A 5 2.06 -20.33 -4.79
N LYS A 6 1.48 -21.53 -4.90
CA LYS A 6 2.07 -22.75 -4.35
C LYS A 6 3.10 -23.39 -5.30
N LYS A 7 2.84 -23.30 -6.61
CA LYS A 7 3.72 -23.90 -7.63
C LYS A 7 4.85 -22.96 -8.03
N TYR A 8 4.60 -21.67 -8.07
CA TYR A 8 5.54 -20.64 -8.57
C TYR A 8 5.66 -19.49 -7.56
N PRO A 9 6.08 -19.74 -6.30
CA PRO A 9 6.05 -18.73 -5.25
C PRO A 9 6.96 -17.53 -5.53
N LEU A 10 8.12 -17.72 -6.13
CA LEU A 10 9.04 -16.64 -6.46
C LEU A 10 8.46 -15.73 -7.56
N GLN A 11 7.98 -16.34 -8.65
CA GLN A 11 7.37 -15.59 -9.75
C GLN A 11 6.10 -14.84 -9.28
N ALA A 12 5.30 -15.47 -8.42
CA ALA A 12 4.13 -14.81 -7.82
C ALA A 12 4.55 -13.59 -7.00
N LYS A 13 5.56 -13.73 -6.11
CA LYS A 13 6.07 -12.64 -5.27
C LYS A 13 6.63 -11.47 -6.07
N GLN A 14 7.26 -11.73 -7.21
CA GLN A 14 7.76 -10.68 -8.11
C GLN A 14 6.65 -9.82 -8.72
N THR A 15 5.40 -10.29 -8.70
CA THR A 15 4.27 -9.56 -9.32
C THR A 15 3.57 -8.61 -8.39
N PHE A 16 3.84 -8.64 -7.07
CA PHE A 16 3.17 -7.77 -6.13
C PHE A 16 4.13 -7.09 -5.15
N GLY A 17 3.78 -5.87 -4.75
CA GLY A 17 4.33 -5.19 -3.58
C GLY A 17 3.34 -5.30 -2.42
N TYR A 18 3.84 -5.48 -1.20
CA TYR A 18 3.01 -5.62 0.00
C TYR A 18 3.49 -4.68 1.09
N VAL A 19 2.54 -4.02 1.74
CA VAL A 19 2.75 -3.20 2.95
C VAL A 19 1.81 -3.73 4.02
N ALA A 20 2.39 -4.15 5.14
CA ALA A 20 1.65 -4.60 6.31
C ALA A 20 1.10 -3.40 7.10
N SER A 21 0.07 -3.64 7.92
CA SER A 21 -0.52 -2.63 8.83
C SER A 21 0.49 -2.09 9.85
N GLU A 22 1.39 -2.97 10.31
CA GLU A 22 2.54 -2.58 11.13
C GLU A 22 3.80 -2.62 10.27
N PRO A 23 4.54 -1.50 10.13
CA PRO A 23 5.74 -1.46 9.32
C PRO A 23 6.82 -2.37 9.90
N THR A 24 7.24 -3.36 9.11
CA THR A 24 8.29 -4.31 9.48
C THR A 24 9.53 -4.04 8.63
N CYS A 25 10.57 -3.52 9.27
CA CYS A 25 11.87 -3.22 8.67
C CYS A 25 12.98 -3.86 9.48
N TYR A 26 14.16 -4.02 8.89
CA TYR A 26 15.38 -4.42 9.61
C TYR A 26 15.95 -3.18 10.31
N GLU A 27 15.70 -3.05 11.61
CA GLU A 27 15.98 -1.84 12.38
C GLU A 27 17.48 -1.53 12.53
N GLU A 28 18.35 -2.53 12.37
CA GLU A 28 19.80 -2.40 12.38
C GLU A 28 20.38 -1.82 11.09
N MET A 29 19.60 -1.79 10.02
CA MET A 29 19.99 -1.21 8.73
C MET A 29 19.73 0.28 8.70
N THR A 30 20.47 1.00 7.84
CA THR A 30 20.04 2.33 7.43
C THR A 30 18.86 2.23 6.46
N GLY A 31 18.10 3.33 6.31
CA GLY A 31 17.00 3.36 5.34
C GLY A 31 17.49 3.08 3.92
N TYR A 32 18.67 3.60 3.55
CA TYR A 32 19.27 3.36 2.23
C TYR A 32 19.64 1.89 2.02
N ASP A 33 20.36 1.29 2.98
CA ASP A 33 20.76 -0.13 2.89
C ASP A 33 19.56 -1.06 2.79
N TYR A 34 18.49 -0.74 3.54
CA TYR A 34 17.24 -1.49 3.46
C TYR A 34 16.60 -1.42 2.07
N LEU A 35 16.50 -0.23 1.47
CA LEU A 35 15.96 -0.07 0.12
C LEU A 35 16.84 -0.76 -0.93
N GLU A 36 18.16 -0.65 -0.82
CA GLU A 36 19.12 -1.33 -1.70
C GLU A 36 19.03 -2.85 -1.58
N PHE A 37 18.91 -3.36 -0.35
CA PHE A 37 18.68 -4.79 -0.10
C PHE A 37 17.39 -5.28 -0.77
N ILE A 38 16.28 -4.56 -0.62
CA ILE A 38 15.01 -4.91 -1.29
C ILE A 38 15.18 -4.87 -2.82
N ALA A 39 15.81 -3.83 -3.36
CA ALA A 39 16.07 -3.73 -4.79
C ALA A 39 16.88 -4.92 -5.33
N SER A 40 17.90 -5.37 -4.57
CA SER A 40 18.73 -6.52 -4.93
C SER A 40 17.93 -7.82 -5.01
N ILE A 41 16.97 -8.04 -4.11
CA ILE A 41 16.07 -9.22 -4.11
C ILE A 41 15.24 -9.27 -5.40
N TYR A 42 14.81 -8.10 -5.90
CA TYR A 42 14.02 -8.00 -7.13
C TYR A 42 14.89 -7.86 -8.40
N GLY A 43 16.22 -7.80 -8.26
CA GLY A 43 17.16 -7.74 -9.38
C GLY A 43 17.17 -6.40 -10.10
N LEU A 44 16.87 -5.30 -9.41
CA LEU A 44 16.94 -3.96 -10.00
C LEU A 44 18.40 -3.57 -10.25
N GLY A 45 18.64 -2.95 -11.42
CA GLY A 45 19.93 -2.31 -11.71
C GLY A 45 20.11 -1.01 -10.92
N GLU A 46 21.36 -0.58 -10.75
CA GLU A 46 21.73 0.61 -9.97
C GLU A 46 21.01 1.89 -10.46
N GLU A 47 20.95 2.08 -11.77
CA GLU A 47 20.29 3.25 -12.37
C GLU A 47 18.78 3.28 -12.06
N GLU A 48 18.12 2.13 -12.24
CA GLU A 48 16.69 1.96 -11.97
C GLU A 48 16.38 2.16 -10.47
N PHE A 49 17.19 1.54 -9.60
CA PHE A 49 17.07 1.72 -8.15
C PHE A 49 17.19 3.19 -7.77
N ASN A 50 18.27 3.87 -8.23
CA ASN A 50 18.52 5.28 -7.91
C ASN A 50 17.40 6.21 -8.40
N HIS A 51 16.80 5.91 -9.54
CA HIS A 51 15.64 6.65 -10.04
C HIS A 51 14.41 6.41 -9.18
N ASN A 52 14.07 5.14 -8.94
CA ASN A 52 12.82 4.76 -8.29
C ASN A 52 12.75 5.21 -6.83
N TYR A 53 13.81 4.97 -6.02
CA TYR A 53 13.72 5.37 -4.62
C TYR A 53 13.66 6.89 -4.44
N LYS A 54 14.43 7.66 -5.23
CA LYS A 54 14.39 9.14 -5.16
C LYS A 54 13.02 9.68 -5.54
N TYR A 55 12.45 9.15 -6.62
CA TYR A 55 11.10 9.51 -7.05
C TYR A 55 10.05 9.21 -5.97
N LEU A 56 10.04 7.98 -5.44
CA LEU A 56 9.07 7.54 -4.43
C LEU A 56 9.23 8.27 -3.11
N CYS A 57 10.46 8.47 -2.63
CA CYS A 57 10.71 9.27 -1.43
C CYS A 57 10.20 10.71 -1.58
N THR A 58 10.46 11.34 -2.74
CA THR A 58 9.97 12.69 -3.02
C THR A 58 8.44 12.74 -2.99
N ARG A 59 7.76 11.78 -3.62
CA ARG A 59 6.30 11.67 -3.63
C ARG A 59 5.72 11.56 -2.22
N LEU A 60 6.30 10.72 -1.38
CA LEU A 60 5.84 10.49 0.00
C LEU A 60 6.40 11.51 1.01
N GLN A 61 7.09 12.55 0.54
CA GLN A 61 7.71 13.57 1.38
C GLN A 61 8.61 12.94 2.45
N PHE A 62 9.38 11.95 2.06
CA PHE A 62 10.43 11.36 2.87
C PHE A 62 11.75 12.06 2.57
N ASN A 63 12.37 12.67 3.60
CA ASN A 63 13.64 13.37 3.42
C ASN A 63 14.75 12.37 3.07
N LEU A 64 15.41 12.58 1.94
CA LEU A 64 16.50 11.69 1.47
C LEU A 64 17.69 11.65 2.42
N GLU A 65 17.95 12.72 3.18
CA GLU A 65 19.03 12.77 4.18
C GLU A 65 18.81 11.77 5.31
N GLU A 66 17.54 11.51 5.65
CA GLU A 66 17.17 10.55 6.69
C GLU A 66 17.50 9.10 6.30
N LEU A 67 17.67 8.81 5.00
CA LEU A 67 18.02 7.46 4.56
C LEU A 67 19.40 6.99 5.06
N SER A 68 20.28 7.90 5.45
CA SER A 68 21.58 7.55 6.06
C SER A 68 21.50 7.17 7.54
N ASN A 69 20.37 7.43 8.20
CA ASN A 69 20.16 7.11 9.60
C ASN A 69 19.68 5.68 9.80
N PRO A 70 19.98 5.02 10.93
CA PRO A 70 19.44 3.72 11.30
C PRO A 70 17.90 3.76 11.37
N ILE A 71 17.25 2.70 10.90
CA ILE A 71 15.78 2.60 10.93
C ILE A 71 15.25 2.54 12.37
N SER A 72 16.05 2.09 13.33
CA SER A 72 15.72 2.15 14.76
C SER A 72 15.33 3.55 15.23
N ASP A 73 15.91 4.59 14.62
CA ASP A 73 15.69 6.01 14.99
C ASP A 73 14.45 6.61 14.28
N TYR A 74 13.83 5.86 13.38
CA TYR A 74 12.68 6.35 12.63
C TYR A 74 11.39 6.35 13.45
N SER A 75 10.62 7.41 13.30
CA SER A 75 9.23 7.40 13.77
C SER A 75 8.40 6.33 13.07
N HIS A 76 7.27 5.96 13.65
CA HIS A 76 6.34 5.02 13.01
C HIS A 76 5.93 5.48 11.59
N GLY A 77 5.63 6.77 11.41
CA GLY A 77 5.29 7.33 10.09
C GLY A 77 6.45 7.27 9.09
N MET A 78 7.71 7.45 9.53
CA MET A 78 8.88 7.28 8.68
C MET A 78 9.06 5.81 8.27
N LYS A 79 8.91 4.87 9.20
CA LYS A 79 8.94 3.43 8.90
C LYS A 79 7.84 3.05 7.90
N GLN A 80 6.64 3.59 8.07
CA GLN A 80 5.51 3.38 7.15
C GLN A 80 5.82 3.91 5.74
N LYS A 81 6.34 5.14 5.64
CA LYS A 81 6.76 5.71 4.34
C LYS A 81 7.87 4.87 3.68
N LEU A 82 8.86 4.41 4.47
CA LEU A 82 9.93 3.55 3.95
C LEU A 82 9.39 2.22 3.40
N CYS A 83 8.45 1.57 4.10
CA CYS A 83 7.78 0.35 3.63
C CYS A 83 6.99 0.59 2.34
N LEU A 84 6.31 1.74 2.23
CA LEU A 84 5.60 2.13 1.00
C LEU A 84 6.58 2.29 -0.17
N VAL A 85 7.71 2.97 0.04
CA VAL A 85 8.78 3.10 -0.97
C VAL A 85 9.29 1.72 -1.39
N ALA A 86 9.69 0.89 -0.42
CA ALA A 86 10.22 -0.46 -0.67
C ALA A 86 9.26 -1.32 -1.49
N SER A 87 7.95 -1.24 -1.21
CA SER A 87 6.92 -2.04 -1.88
C SER A 87 6.73 -1.71 -3.36
N LEU A 88 7.16 -0.53 -3.80
CA LEU A 88 6.99 -0.04 -5.17
C LEU A 88 8.28 -0.02 -5.99
N LEU A 89 9.46 -0.29 -5.40
CA LEU A 89 10.76 -0.20 -6.07
C LEU A 89 10.82 -0.98 -7.39
N HIS A 90 10.24 -2.19 -7.40
CA HIS A 90 10.26 -3.10 -8.55
C HIS A 90 9.04 -2.96 -9.47
N SER A 91 8.26 -1.87 -9.32
CA SER A 91 7.10 -1.55 -10.15
C SER A 91 6.12 -2.74 -10.29
N PRO A 92 5.61 -3.31 -9.18
CA PRO A 92 4.77 -4.51 -9.19
C PRO A 92 3.46 -4.28 -9.94
N LYS A 93 2.87 -5.32 -10.51
CA LYS A 93 1.54 -5.23 -11.15
C LYS A 93 0.39 -5.17 -10.16
N ILE A 94 0.61 -5.63 -8.94
CA ILE A 94 -0.38 -5.64 -7.86
C ILE A 94 0.24 -4.99 -6.64
N TRP A 95 -0.39 -3.95 -6.12
CA TRP A 95 0.02 -3.27 -4.89
C TRP A 95 -0.97 -3.60 -3.78
N ILE A 96 -0.53 -4.33 -2.76
CA ILE A 96 -1.34 -4.80 -1.64
C ILE A 96 -0.98 -3.96 -0.41
N LEU A 97 -1.98 -3.33 0.17
CA LEU A 97 -1.84 -2.36 1.25
C LEU A 97 -2.78 -2.73 2.40
N ASP A 98 -2.22 -3.01 3.55
CA ASP A 98 -2.99 -3.29 4.76
C ASP A 98 -2.95 -2.07 5.69
N GLU A 99 -4.10 -1.38 5.85
CA GLU A 99 -4.25 -0.14 6.63
C GLU A 99 -3.16 0.92 6.38
N PRO A 100 -2.84 1.28 5.14
CA PRO A 100 -1.61 1.98 4.78
C PRO A 100 -1.53 3.44 5.26
N THR A 101 -2.62 3.99 5.77
CA THR A 101 -2.69 5.39 6.23
C THR A 101 -2.38 5.57 7.71
N VAL A 102 -2.25 4.47 8.46
CA VAL A 102 -1.94 4.51 9.90
C VAL A 102 -0.54 5.10 10.10
N GLY A 103 -0.44 6.09 11.01
CA GLY A 103 0.83 6.75 11.33
C GLY A 103 1.33 7.79 10.32
N LEU A 104 0.66 7.96 9.18
CA LEU A 104 1.00 9.00 8.21
C LEU A 104 0.38 10.35 8.57
N ASP A 105 1.10 11.42 8.26
CA ASP A 105 0.56 12.78 8.31
C ASP A 105 -0.46 13.03 7.18
N ILE A 106 -1.27 14.07 7.32
CA ILE A 106 -2.37 14.39 6.39
C ILE A 106 -1.87 14.54 4.94
N MET A 107 -0.72 15.17 4.75
CA MET A 107 -0.18 15.42 3.41
C MET A 107 0.29 14.12 2.76
N ALA A 108 0.95 13.25 3.52
CA ALA A 108 1.36 11.93 3.05
C ALA A 108 0.15 11.04 2.73
N VAL A 109 -0.93 11.11 3.51
CA VAL A 109 -2.19 10.40 3.22
C VAL A 109 -2.81 10.87 1.90
N GLU A 110 -2.89 12.18 1.66
CA GLU A 110 -3.44 12.71 0.41
C GLU A 110 -2.57 12.33 -0.79
N GLU A 111 -1.25 12.34 -0.65
CA GLU A 111 -0.36 11.91 -1.72
C GLU A 111 -0.46 10.41 -1.98
N LEU A 112 -0.54 9.59 -0.93
CA LEU A 112 -0.74 8.15 -1.06
C LEU A 112 -2.04 7.83 -1.82
N LYS A 113 -3.14 8.55 -1.55
CA LYS A 113 -4.41 8.41 -2.29
C LYS A 113 -4.22 8.68 -3.78
N LYS A 114 -3.47 9.75 -4.13
CA LYS A 114 -3.16 10.06 -5.54
C LYS A 114 -2.32 8.96 -6.16
N MET A 115 -1.27 8.50 -5.47
CA MET A 115 -0.41 7.41 -5.94
C MET A 115 -1.20 6.13 -6.21
N MET A 116 -2.09 5.72 -5.30
CA MET A 116 -2.96 4.55 -5.49
C MET A 116 -3.84 4.69 -6.74
N ARG A 117 -4.43 5.88 -6.95
CA ARG A 117 -5.30 6.12 -8.09
C ARG A 117 -4.53 6.15 -9.42
N GLU A 118 -3.39 6.83 -9.45
CA GLU A 118 -2.50 6.88 -10.61
C GLU A 118 -2.01 5.47 -10.97
N TYR A 119 -1.61 4.68 -9.96
CA TYR A 119 -1.14 3.31 -10.17
C TYR A 119 -2.20 2.43 -10.83
N ALA A 120 -3.44 2.52 -10.37
CA ALA A 120 -4.57 1.82 -10.96
C ALA A 120 -4.88 2.32 -12.38
N ASN A 121 -4.81 3.62 -12.63
CA ASN A 121 -5.05 4.22 -13.95
C ASN A 121 -4.01 3.80 -15.00
N HIS A 122 -2.79 3.42 -14.58
CA HIS A 122 -1.76 2.86 -15.44
C HIS A 122 -1.94 1.35 -15.72
N GLY A 123 -3.10 0.79 -15.41
CA GLY A 123 -3.42 -0.62 -15.71
C GLY A 123 -2.95 -1.62 -14.65
N ASN A 124 -2.46 -1.14 -13.51
CA ASN A 124 -2.08 -1.97 -12.37
C ASN A 124 -3.29 -2.18 -11.44
N THR A 125 -3.14 -3.09 -10.48
CA THR A 125 -4.16 -3.35 -9.46
C THR A 125 -3.68 -2.84 -8.11
N VAL A 126 -4.53 -2.06 -7.42
CA VAL A 126 -4.32 -1.71 -6.00
C VAL A 126 -5.37 -2.45 -5.18
N PHE A 127 -4.91 -3.24 -4.22
CA PHE A 127 -5.74 -3.90 -3.23
C PHE A 127 -5.47 -3.28 -1.86
N VAL A 128 -6.46 -2.67 -1.26
CA VAL A 128 -6.31 -1.97 0.03
C VAL A 128 -7.32 -2.50 1.03
N THR A 129 -6.88 -2.80 2.24
CA THR A 129 -7.76 -2.98 3.40
C THR A 129 -7.80 -1.68 4.18
N SER A 130 -8.97 -1.29 4.65
CA SER A 130 -9.11 -0.15 5.56
C SER A 130 -10.45 -0.17 6.28
N HIS A 131 -10.46 0.30 7.52
CA HIS A 131 -11.65 0.65 8.26
C HIS A 131 -12.09 2.12 8.03
N ASN A 132 -11.30 2.90 7.30
CA ASN A 132 -11.64 4.27 6.93
C ASN A 132 -12.55 4.29 5.69
N ILE A 133 -13.86 4.35 5.94
CA ILE A 133 -14.89 4.32 4.90
C ILE A 133 -14.81 5.51 3.96
N GLU A 134 -14.40 6.67 4.46
CA GLU A 134 -14.24 7.86 3.64
C GLU A 134 -13.12 7.66 2.60
N LEU A 135 -11.99 7.10 3.01
CA LEU A 135 -10.92 6.73 2.09
C LEU A 135 -11.45 5.75 1.04
N VAL A 136 -12.04 4.63 1.48
CA VAL A 136 -12.55 3.58 0.60
C VAL A 136 -13.57 4.12 -0.40
N SER A 137 -14.52 4.94 0.07
CA SER A 137 -15.55 5.51 -0.79
C SER A 137 -15.00 6.45 -1.86
N LYS A 138 -13.90 7.15 -1.59
CA LYS A 138 -13.30 8.12 -2.51
C LYS A 138 -12.41 7.46 -3.57
N ILE A 139 -11.62 6.44 -3.19
CA ILE A 139 -10.57 5.94 -4.06
C ILE A 139 -10.86 4.57 -4.70
N CYS A 140 -11.75 3.75 -4.13
CA CYS A 140 -11.97 2.40 -4.62
C CYS A 140 -12.98 2.35 -5.78
N ASP A 141 -12.73 1.47 -6.75
CA ASP A 141 -13.68 1.13 -7.82
C ASP A 141 -14.63 0.01 -7.39
N ARG A 142 -14.12 -0.92 -6.56
CA ARG A 142 -14.86 -2.05 -6.01
C ARG A 142 -14.57 -2.18 -4.53
N VAL A 143 -15.58 -2.55 -3.75
CA VAL A 143 -15.48 -2.71 -2.29
C VAL A 143 -16.09 -4.04 -1.89
N ALA A 144 -15.36 -4.81 -1.08
CA ALA A 144 -15.87 -6.00 -0.42
C ALA A 144 -15.94 -5.75 1.09
N ILE A 145 -17.09 -6.02 1.69
CA ILE A 145 -17.26 -6.02 3.15
C ILE A 145 -17.04 -7.44 3.65
N ILE A 146 -16.10 -7.59 4.58
CA ILE A 146 -15.76 -8.88 5.19
C ILE A 146 -16.24 -8.89 6.63
N ASN A 147 -16.99 -9.91 7.03
CA ASN A 147 -17.41 -10.13 8.40
C ASN A 147 -17.23 -11.61 8.77
N ASN A 148 -16.58 -11.90 9.90
CA ASN A 148 -16.27 -13.25 10.37
C ASN A 148 -15.62 -14.14 9.29
N GLY A 149 -14.62 -13.59 8.57
CA GLY A 149 -13.87 -14.30 7.53
C GLY A 149 -14.65 -14.57 6.23
N LYS A 150 -15.86 -14.01 6.07
CA LYS A 150 -16.68 -14.16 4.87
C LYS A 150 -16.94 -12.82 4.21
N VAL A 151 -16.92 -12.80 2.89
CA VAL A 151 -17.41 -11.64 2.13
C VAL A 151 -18.94 -11.63 2.25
N VAL A 152 -19.48 -10.60 2.90
CA VAL A 152 -20.94 -10.45 3.11
C VAL A 152 -21.57 -9.56 2.04
N GLU A 153 -20.79 -8.62 1.50
CA GLU A 153 -21.26 -7.71 0.44
C GLU A 153 -20.12 -7.41 -0.53
N LEU A 154 -20.47 -7.22 -1.81
CA LEU A 154 -19.54 -6.80 -2.86
C LEU A 154 -20.18 -5.70 -3.71
N PHE A 155 -19.52 -4.56 -3.80
CA PHE A 155 -20.00 -3.40 -4.55
C PHE A 155 -19.06 -3.09 -5.72
N ASP A 156 -19.66 -2.79 -6.87
CA ASP A 156 -19.00 -2.10 -7.98
C ASP A 156 -19.46 -0.64 -7.96
N LEU A 157 -18.57 0.24 -7.47
CA LEU A 157 -18.88 1.64 -7.26
C LEU A 157 -18.86 2.45 -8.56
N ASN A 158 -18.25 1.93 -9.62
CA ASN A 158 -18.28 2.57 -10.93
C ASN A 158 -19.62 2.33 -11.61
N LYS A 159 -20.20 1.13 -11.44
CA LYS A 159 -21.55 0.82 -11.97
C LYS A 159 -22.68 1.42 -11.15
N ASN A 160 -22.43 1.66 -9.84
CA ASN A 160 -23.42 2.17 -8.90
C ASN A 160 -22.86 3.32 -8.05
N PRO A 161 -22.65 4.53 -8.63
CA PRO A 161 -22.06 5.66 -7.91
C PRO A 161 -22.83 6.08 -6.65
N ASN A 162 -24.14 5.92 -6.63
CA ASN A 162 -24.99 6.23 -5.47
C ASN A 162 -24.64 5.36 -4.23
N LYS A 163 -24.08 4.16 -4.44
CA LYS A 163 -23.63 3.32 -3.34
C LYS A 163 -22.42 3.90 -2.61
N ARG A 164 -21.63 4.78 -3.24
CA ARG A 164 -20.54 5.49 -2.54
C ARG A 164 -21.05 6.27 -1.33
N LEU A 165 -22.18 6.96 -1.46
CA LEU A 165 -22.81 7.72 -0.39
C LEU A 165 -23.44 6.82 0.70
N GLN A 166 -23.79 5.58 0.33
CA GLN A 166 -24.43 4.63 1.22
C GLN A 166 -23.45 3.72 1.97
N LEU A 167 -22.17 3.67 1.55
CA LEU A 167 -21.17 2.76 2.14
C LEU A 167 -21.07 2.88 3.65
N ALA A 168 -21.06 4.11 4.19
CA ALA A 168 -20.98 4.33 5.63
C ALA A 168 -22.20 3.74 6.35
N LYS A 169 -23.40 3.93 5.80
CA LYS A 169 -24.65 3.37 6.36
C LYS A 169 -24.62 1.84 6.34
N ILE A 170 -24.28 1.26 5.19
CA ILE A 170 -24.20 -0.20 5.01
C ILE A 170 -23.15 -0.80 5.97
N PHE A 171 -22.00 -0.14 6.13
CA PHE A 171 -20.97 -0.59 7.06
C PHE A 171 -21.50 -0.59 8.51
N ILE A 172 -22.15 0.50 8.94
CA ILE A 172 -22.74 0.61 10.28
C ILE A 172 -23.82 -0.47 10.48
N GLU A 173 -24.69 -0.70 9.51
CA GLU A 173 -25.72 -1.74 9.58
C GLU A 173 -25.11 -3.15 9.65
N THR A 174 -23.97 -3.39 8.98
CA THR A 174 -23.29 -4.68 9.00
C THR A 174 -22.53 -4.94 10.31
N TYR A 175 -21.95 -3.91 10.92
CA TYR A 175 -21.10 -4.02 12.11
C TYR A 175 -21.69 -3.39 13.37
N GLY A 176 -22.55 -2.37 13.26
CA GLY A 176 -23.11 -1.61 14.38
C GLY A 176 -24.26 -2.28 15.12
N GLY A 177 -24.74 -3.40 14.66
CA GLY A 177 -25.83 -4.17 15.27
C GLY A 177 -25.39 -5.21 16.32
N ARG A 178 -24.22 -5.06 16.93
CA ARG A 178 -23.70 -5.95 17.97
C ARG A 178 -23.29 -5.14 19.20
N GLU A 179 -24.26 -4.75 19.99
CA GLU A 179 -24.17 -4.70 21.45
C GLU A 179 -24.72 -5.99 22.05
#